data_ac037f91be7081f47c6b28d5400ff2be
#
_entry.id   ac037f91be7081f47c6b28d5400ff2be
#
_cell.length_a   1.000
_cell.length_b   1.000
_cell.length_c   1.000
_cell.angle_alpha   90.00
_cell.angle_beta   90.00
_cell.angle_gamma   90.00
#
_symmetry.space_group_name_H-M   'P 1'
#
loop_
_entity.id
_entity.type
_entity.pdbx_description
1 polymer ?
#
loop_
_entity_poly.entity_id
_entity_poly.type
_entity_poly.pdbx_seq_one_letter_code
_entity_poly.pdbx_strand_id
1 'polypeptide(L)'
;MAGRKEVQDQTNPTVRTVPMSYEALIEQYLAGPGLLRRSVAGMTRGQLLARPIAGKWSTLEVVCHLADYEPIYADRMKRVFALKEPELLKGDPALFAERLAYDRRDVEEELALIELTRKQMARILRALKPEDFQRKGSHSRDGALTLKTLLQRITGHIPHHIRFIEEKRRALSI
;
A
#
# COMPACT_ATOMS: atom_id res chain seq x y z
N MET A 1 14.24 -63.01 -19.89
CA MET A 1 15.04 -61.98 -19.14
C MET A 1 14.54 -60.62 -19.54
N ALA A 2 13.71 -60.01 -18.69
CA ALA A 2 13.12 -58.66 -18.93
C ALA A 2 13.84 -57.64 -18.05
N GLY A 3 14.57 -56.70 -18.69
CA GLY A 3 15.25 -55.61 -18.01
C GLY A 3 14.26 -54.52 -17.61
N ARG A 4 14.15 -54.27 -16.32
CA ARG A 4 13.46 -53.07 -15.76
C ARG A 4 14.32 -51.87 -16.01
N LYS A 5 13.79 -50.85 -16.71
CA LYS A 5 14.35 -49.49 -16.76
C LYS A 5 13.87 -48.74 -15.51
N GLU A 6 14.78 -48.31 -14.68
CA GLU A 6 14.55 -47.36 -13.61
C GLU A 6 14.21 -45.99 -14.21
N VAL A 7 13.05 -45.46 -13.82
CA VAL A 7 12.66 -44.09 -14.09
C VAL A 7 13.27 -43.23 -12.99
N GLN A 8 14.26 -42.40 -13.33
CA GLN A 8 14.78 -41.40 -12.44
C GLN A 8 13.74 -40.31 -12.21
N ASP A 9 13.24 -40.23 -10.98
CA ASP A 9 12.39 -39.15 -10.47
C ASP A 9 13.23 -37.88 -10.38
N GLN A 10 13.00 -36.94 -11.32
CA GLN A 10 13.59 -35.62 -11.27
C GLN A 10 12.75 -34.77 -10.30
N THR A 11 13.13 -34.77 -9.03
CA THR A 11 12.60 -33.86 -8.01
C THR A 11 12.90 -32.41 -8.40
N ASN A 12 11.83 -31.74 -8.81
CA ASN A 12 11.82 -30.30 -9.10
C ASN A 12 12.25 -29.51 -7.85
N PRO A 13 13.25 -28.65 -7.88
CA PRO A 13 13.67 -27.88 -6.71
C PRO A 13 12.56 -26.91 -6.35
N THR A 14 11.90 -27.16 -5.23
CA THR A 14 10.94 -26.25 -4.61
C THR A 14 11.67 -24.94 -4.34
N VAL A 15 11.36 -23.87 -5.09
CA VAL A 15 11.86 -22.52 -4.84
C VAL A 15 11.37 -22.11 -3.45
N ARG A 16 12.25 -22.25 -2.45
CA ARG A 16 12.00 -21.70 -1.11
C ARG A 16 12.01 -20.19 -1.22
N THR A 17 10.84 -19.57 -1.28
CA THR A 17 10.69 -18.13 -1.06
C THR A 17 11.19 -17.81 0.35
N VAL A 18 12.36 -17.22 0.46
CA VAL A 18 12.89 -16.72 1.74
C VAL A 18 11.92 -15.66 2.23
N PRO A 19 11.37 -15.75 3.46
CA PRO A 19 10.51 -14.72 4.00
C PRO A 19 11.23 -13.38 3.99
N MET A 20 10.62 -12.36 3.40
CA MET A 20 11.17 -11.00 3.37
C MET A 20 11.39 -10.52 4.81
N SER A 21 12.59 -10.02 5.11
CA SER A 21 12.89 -9.43 6.42
C SER A 21 12.02 -8.19 6.66
N TYR A 22 11.80 -7.85 7.93
CA TYR A 22 11.05 -6.63 8.27
C TYR A 22 11.75 -5.38 7.73
N GLU A 23 13.08 -5.33 7.72
CA GLU A 23 13.83 -4.23 7.13
C GLU A 23 13.56 -4.09 5.63
N ALA A 24 13.61 -5.18 4.88
CA ALA A 24 13.29 -5.14 3.44
C ALA A 24 11.84 -4.67 3.18
N LEU A 25 10.89 -5.04 4.05
CA LEU A 25 9.51 -4.57 3.95
C LEU A 25 9.39 -3.07 4.28
N ILE A 26 10.14 -2.57 5.27
CA ILE A 26 10.20 -1.14 5.61
C ILE A 26 10.84 -0.34 4.47
N GLU A 27 11.89 -0.84 3.84
CA GLU A 27 12.49 -0.19 2.65
C GLU A 27 11.50 -0.10 1.48
N GLN A 28 10.74 -1.16 1.22
CA GLN A 28 9.69 -1.13 0.20
C GLN A 28 8.57 -0.13 0.55
N TYR A 29 8.19 -0.05 1.83
CA TYR A 29 7.24 0.93 2.32
C TYR A 29 7.73 2.36 2.05
N LEU A 30 9.00 2.65 2.35
CA LEU A 30 9.63 3.95 2.12
C LEU A 30 9.80 4.30 0.63
N ALA A 31 9.97 3.31 -0.24
CA ALA A 31 10.14 3.54 -1.68
C ALA A 31 8.82 3.98 -2.37
N GLY A 32 7.67 3.64 -1.79
CA GLY A 32 6.35 3.87 -2.38
C GLY A 32 6.06 5.32 -2.80
N PRO A 33 6.31 6.35 -1.96
CA PRO A 33 6.06 7.75 -2.33
C PRO A 33 6.82 8.18 -3.59
N GLY A 34 8.07 7.76 -3.74
CA GLY A 34 8.86 8.03 -4.94
C GLY A 34 8.29 7.38 -6.21
N LEU A 35 7.70 6.18 -6.07
CA LEU A 35 6.98 5.53 -7.18
C LEU A 35 5.74 6.32 -7.57
N LEU A 36 4.93 6.74 -6.58
CA LEU A 36 3.72 7.51 -6.81
C LEU A 36 4.04 8.87 -7.45
N ARG A 37 5.03 9.59 -6.94
CA ARG A 37 5.48 10.87 -7.49
C ARG A 37 5.88 10.74 -8.97
N ARG A 38 6.62 9.69 -9.33
CA ARG A 38 6.97 9.43 -10.73
C ARG A 38 5.75 9.14 -11.61
N SER A 39 4.75 8.42 -11.08
CA SER A 39 3.56 8.06 -11.86
C SER A 39 2.67 9.26 -12.23
N VAL A 40 2.74 10.36 -11.45
CA VAL A 40 1.97 11.59 -11.72
C VAL A 40 2.83 12.72 -12.31
N ALA A 41 4.14 12.50 -12.45
CA ALA A 41 5.06 13.53 -12.93
C ALA A 41 4.65 14.05 -14.31
N GLY A 42 4.74 15.39 -14.49
CA GLY A 42 4.41 16.07 -15.74
C GLY A 42 2.93 16.17 -16.07
N MET A 43 2.02 15.66 -15.24
CA MET A 43 0.58 15.82 -15.43
C MET A 43 0.13 17.24 -15.06
N THR A 44 -0.58 17.89 -15.99
CA THR A 44 -1.23 19.18 -15.71
C THR A 44 -2.42 19.00 -14.77
N ARG A 45 -2.89 20.09 -14.14
CA ARG A 45 -4.10 20.06 -13.30
C ARG A 45 -5.31 19.48 -14.03
N GLY A 46 -5.51 19.84 -15.31
CA GLY A 46 -6.59 19.31 -16.14
C GLY A 46 -6.49 17.79 -16.33
N GLN A 47 -5.28 17.27 -16.58
CA GLN A 47 -5.04 15.83 -16.73
C GLN A 47 -5.22 15.07 -15.40
N LEU A 48 -4.82 15.66 -14.26
CA LEU A 48 -5.05 15.10 -12.93
C LEU A 48 -6.54 14.96 -12.59
N LEU A 49 -7.36 15.91 -13.01
CA LEU A 49 -8.82 15.93 -12.79
C LEU A 49 -9.60 15.13 -13.83
N ALA A 50 -9.01 14.83 -14.99
CA ALA A 50 -9.70 14.12 -16.06
C ALA A 50 -10.11 12.70 -15.62
N ARG A 51 -11.29 12.27 -16.11
CA ARG A 51 -11.83 10.91 -15.92
C ARG A 51 -11.95 10.22 -17.29
N PRO A 52 -10.84 9.83 -17.91
CA PRO A 52 -10.84 9.27 -19.27
C PRO A 52 -11.46 7.87 -19.35
N ILE A 53 -11.68 7.22 -18.19
CA ILE A 53 -12.28 5.89 -18.08
C ILE A 53 -13.60 6.03 -17.34
N ALA A 54 -14.71 5.68 -18.01
CA ALA A 54 -16.04 5.80 -17.43
C ALA A 54 -16.17 5.03 -16.09
N GLY A 55 -16.79 5.67 -15.09
CA GLY A 55 -17.03 5.08 -13.77
C GLY A 55 -15.77 4.91 -12.91
N LYS A 56 -14.61 5.42 -13.32
CA LYS A 56 -13.37 5.38 -12.53
C LYS A 56 -13.01 6.77 -11.99
N TRP A 57 -12.34 6.79 -10.86
CA TRP A 57 -11.76 7.99 -10.26
C TRP A 57 -10.76 8.68 -11.19
N SER A 58 -10.61 9.99 -11.09
CA SER A 58 -9.51 10.74 -11.69
C SER A 58 -8.16 10.34 -11.06
N THR A 59 -7.05 10.78 -11.66
CA THR A 59 -5.72 10.56 -11.07
C THR A 59 -5.60 11.27 -9.72
N LEU A 60 -6.11 12.51 -9.61
CA LEU A 60 -6.08 13.25 -8.35
C LEU A 60 -6.87 12.54 -7.25
N GLU A 61 -8.07 12.02 -7.55
CA GLU A 61 -8.86 11.26 -6.58
C GLU A 61 -8.13 9.99 -6.10
N VAL A 62 -7.39 9.32 -6.96
CA VAL A 62 -6.53 8.19 -6.56
C VAL A 62 -5.43 8.64 -5.61
N VAL A 63 -4.76 9.77 -5.88
CA VAL A 63 -3.71 10.30 -5.00
C VAL A 63 -4.29 10.72 -3.63
N CYS A 64 -5.43 11.43 -3.62
CA CYS A 64 -6.12 11.81 -2.39
C CYS A 64 -6.54 10.60 -1.55
N HIS A 65 -7.07 9.55 -2.20
CA HIS A 65 -7.39 8.29 -1.53
C HIS A 65 -6.16 7.67 -0.86
N LEU A 66 -5.02 7.63 -1.55
CA LEU A 66 -3.77 7.13 -0.98
C LEU A 66 -3.31 7.98 0.21
N ALA A 67 -3.42 9.31 0.10
CA ALA A 67 -3.05 10.24 1.16
C ALA A 67 -3.91 10.11 2.41
N ASP A 68 -5.23 9.93 2.27
CA ASP A 68 -6.13 9.73 3.41
C ASP A 68 -5.92 8.38 4.11
N TYR A 69 -5.59 7.34 3.36
CA TYR A 69 -5.37 6.01 3.94
C TYR A 69 -4.00 5.85 4.62
N GLU A 70 -3.02 6.65 4.25
CA GLU A 70 -1.69 6.59 4.86
C GLU A 70 -1.70 6.91 6.37
N PRO A 71 -2.29 8.04 6.85
CA PRO A 71 -2.42 8.32 8.27
C PRO A 71 -3.33 7.33 9.00
N ILE A 72 -4.39 6.81 8.34
CA ILE A 72 -5.26 5.78 8.93
C ILE A 72 -4.46 4.51 9.24
N TYR A 73 -3.63 4.04 8.31
CA TYR A 73 -2.78 2.88 8.55
C TYR A 73 -1.67 3.17 9.56
N ALA A 74 -1.12 4.38 9.54
CA ALA A 74 -0.14 4.81 10.54
C ALA A 74 -0.74 4.81 11.95
N ASP A 75 -1.96 5.32 12.14
CA ASP A 75 -2.68 5.26 13.42
C ASP A 75 -2.93 3.82 13.85
N ARG A 76 -3.43 2.96 12.94
CA ARG A 76 -3.65 1.53 13.24
C ARG A 76 -2.37 0.84 13.70
N MET A 77 -1.25 1.03 12.98
CA MET A 77 0.03 0.44 13.35
C MET A 77 0.54 0.93 14.71
N LYS A 78 0.42 2.25 14.98
CA LYS A 78 0.77 2.83 16.29
C LYS A 78 -0.08 2.23 17.42
N ARG A 79 -1.39 2.10 17.22
CA ARG A 79 -2.31 1.50 18.19
C ARG A 79 -1.97 0.04 18.46
N VAL A 80 -1.74 -0.76 17.43
CA VAL A 80 -1.41 -2.19 17.57
C VAL A 80 -0.11 -2.38 18.35
N PHE A 81 0.85 -1.48 18.18
CA PHE A 81 2.10 -1.53 18.94
C PHE A 81 1.94 -1.02 20.36
N ALA A 82 1.31 0.14 20.57
CA ALA A 82 1.29 0.83 21.85
C ALA A 82 0.20 0.33 22.83
N LEU A 83 -0.92 -0.20 22.32
CA LEU A 83 -2.08 -0.56 23.14
C LEU A 83 -2.24 -2.08 23.21
N LYS A 84 -3.06 -2.53 24.16
CA LYS A 84 -3.46 -3.93 24.29
C LYS A 84 -4.73 -4.18 23.48
N GLU A 85 -4.63 -4.99 22.43
CA GLU A 85 -5.75 -5.43 21.57
C GLU A 85 -6.69 -4.29 21.11
N PRO A 86 -6.16 -3.24 20.44
CA PRO A 86 -6.96 -2.08 20.05
C PRO A 86 -7.99 -2.42 18.98
N GLU A 87 -9.10 -1.68 18.97
CA GLU A 87 -10.00 -1.65 17.84
C GLU A 87 -9.45 -0.79 16.69
N LEU A 88 -9.61 -1.29 15.46
CA LEU A 88 -9.14 -0.65 14.24
C LEU A 88 -10.34 -0.32 13.35
N LEU A 89 -10.73 0.95 13.32
CA LEU A 89 -11.88 1.39 12.56
C LEU A 89 -11.63 1.28 11.05
N LYS A 90 -12.69 0.89 10.30
CA LYS A 90 -12.65 0.93 8.84
C LYS A 90 -12.80 2.36 8.35
N GLY A 91 -12.14 2.70 7.22
CA GLY A 91 -12.51 3.86 6.41
C GLY A 91 -13.50 3.44 5.31
N ASP A 92 -14.23 4.40 4.78
CA ASP A 92 -15.08 4.23 3.59
C ASP A 92 -14.52 5.06 2.43
N PRO A 93 -13.81 4.44 1.47
CA PRO A 93 -13.15 5.17 0.40
C PRO A 93 -14.12 5.90 -0.54
N ALA A 94 -15.32 5.37 -0.73
CA ALA A 94 -16.31 6.00 -1.60
C ALA A 94 -16.87 7.28 -0.96
N LEU A 95 -17.24 7.22 0.33
CA LEU A 95 -17.69 8.39 1.08
C LEU A 95 -16.57 9.44 1.23
N PHE A 96 -15.33 9.03 1.38
CA PHE A 96 -14.20 9.96 1.45
C PHE A 96 -14.05 10.71 0.12
N ALA A 97 -14.08 10.01 -1.00
CA ALA A 97 -13.98 10.63 -2.32
C ALA A 97 -15.16 11.58 -2.62
N GLU A 98 -16.36 11.24 -2.12
CA GLU A 98 -17.57 12.07 -2.29
C GLU A 98 -17.53 13.35 -1.43
N ARG A 99 -17.02 13.24 -0.18
CA ARG A 99 -17.24 14.28 0.84
C ARG A 99 -16.02 15.10 1.22
N LEU A 100 -14.81 14.63 0.89
CA LEU A 100 -13.56 15.27 1.33
C LEU A 100 -12.92 16.16 0.24
N ALA A 101 -13.74 16.68 -0.69
CA ALA A 101 -13.33 17.68 -1.70
C ALA A 101 -12.06 17.28 -2.49
N TYR A 102 -11.96 16.03 -2.92
CA TYR A 102 -10.78 15.49 -3.63
C TYR A 102 -10.46 16.28 -4.92
N ASP A 103 -11.44 16.86 -5.58
CA ASP A 103 -11.29 17.69 -6.77
C ASP A 103 -10.62 19.06 -6.51
N ARG A 104 -10.58 19.50 -5.24
CA ARG A 104 -10.01 20.79 -4.83
C ARG A 104 -8.65 20.69 -4.18
N ARG A 105 -8.20 19.46 -3.83
CA ARG A 105 -6.96 19.24 -3.11
C ARG A 105 -5.74 19.42 -4.03
N ASP A 106 -4.60 19.74 -3.44
CA ASP A 106 -3.34 19.91 -4.15
C ASP A 106 -2.53 18.60 -4.18
N VAL A 107 -2.07 18.19 -5.36
CA VAL A 107 -1.36 16.91 -5.54
C VAL A 107 -0.03 16.89 -4.78
N GLU A 108 0.68 18.02 -4.70
CA GLU A 108 1.98 18.08 -4.03
C GLU A 108 1.83 18.01 -2.50
N GLU A 109 0.78 18.61 -1.94
CA GLU A 109 0.44 18.48 -0.52
C GLU A 109 0.12 17.03 -0.15
N GLU A 110 -0.65 16.34 -0.99
CA GLU A 110 -1.01 14.93 -0.78
C GLU A 110 0.23 14.02 -0.84
N LEU A 111 1.09 14.23 -1.84
CA LEU A 111 2.35 13.49 -1.96
C LEU A 111 3.27 13.72 -0.75
N ALA A 112 3.36 14.97 -0.28
CA ALA A 112 4.15 15.32 0.90
C ALA A 112 3.61 14.68 2.19
N LEU A 113 2.28 14.63 2.37
CA LEU A 113 1.63 13.96 3.50
C LEU A 113 1.98 12.47 3.55
N ILE A 114 1.86 11.78 2.43
CA ILE A 114 2.24 10.36 2.30
C ILE A 114 3.71 10.16 2.68
N GLU A 115 4.59 10.98 2.10
CA GLU A 115 6.03 10.88 2.31
C GLU A 115 6.43 11.09 3.78
N LEU A 116 5.92 12.14 4.42
CA LEU A 116 6.21 12.46 5.82
C LEU A 116 5.65 11.38 6.77
N THR A 117 4.44 10.90 6.51
CA THR A 117 3.83 9.82 7.28
C THR A 117 4.68 8.55 7.22
N ARG A 118 5.13 8.15 6.02
CA ARG A 118 5.97 6.96 5.84
C ARG A 118 7.35 7.13 6.48
N LYS A 119 7.97 8.28 6.36
CA LYS A 119 9.25 8.59 7.02
C LYS A 119 9.13 8.48 8.55
N GLN A 120 8.07 9.02 9.14
CA GLN A 120 7.82 8.90 10.58
C GLN A 120 7.63 7.44 10.98
N MET A 121 6.74 6.71 10.29
CA MET A 121 6.42 5.33 10.61
C MET A 121 7.63 4.40 10.45
N ALA A 122 8.46 4.58 9.43
CA ALA A 122 9.66 3.77 9.24
C ALA A 122 10.63 3.91 10.42
N ARG A 123 10.81 5.13 10.98
CA ARG A 123 11.62 5.31 12.20
C ARG A 123 11.06 4.54 13.39
N ILE A 124 9.72 4.54 13.56
CA ILE A 124 9.06 3.79 14.61
C ILE A 124 9.27 2.29 14.39
N LEU A 125 8.96 1.78 13.19
CA LEU A 125 9.05 0.36 12.85
C LEU A 125 10.46 -0.21 13.01
N ARG A 126 11.50 0.55 12.66
CA ARG A 126 12.91 0.14 12.83
C ARG A 126 13.35 0.04 14.29
N ALA A 127 12.66 0.71 15.22
CA ALA A 127 12.94 0.63 16.64
C ALA A 127 12.28 -0.61 17.30
N LEU A 128 11.43 -1.36 16.58
CA LEU A 128 10.69 -2.50 17.11
C LEU A 128 11.51 -3.79 17.02
N LYS A 129 11.20 -4.72 17.93
CA LYS A 129 11.74 -6.08 17.88
C LYS A 129 10.92 -6.96 16.92
N PRO A 130 11.48 -8.03 16.38
CA PRO A 130 10.75 -8.93 15.46
C PRO A 130 9.42 -9.47 16.02
N GLU A 131 9.36 -9.76 17.32
CA GLU A 131 8.16 -10.23 17.99
C GLU A 131 7.03 -9.20 18.02
N ASP A 132 7.33 -7.91 18.04
CA ASP A 132 6.32 -6.83 18.04
C ASP A 132 5.46 -6.83 16.77
N PHE A 133 6.01 -7.31 15.66
CA PHE A 133 5.27 -7.43 14.39
C PHE A 133 4.15 -8.48 14.43
N GLN A 134 4.12 -9.33 15.46
CA GLN A 134 3.04 -10.30 15.68
C GLN A 134 1.91 -9.75 16.58
N ARG A 135 2.07 -8.56 17.17
CA ARG A 135 1.01 -7.91 17.95
C ARG A 135 -0.20 -7.64 17.05
N LYS A 136 -1.41 -7.71 17.63
CA LYS A 136 -2.68 -7.69 16.87
C LYS A 136 -3.59 -6.57 17.35
N GLY A 137 -4.44 -6.10 16.45
CA GLY A 137 -5.63 -5.31 16.74
C GLY A 137 -6.84 -5.93 16.04
N SER A 138 -8.05 -5.64 16.53
CA SER A 138 -9.31 -6.12 15.97
C SER A 138 -9.85 -5.12 14.95
N HIS A 139 -9.84 -5.47 13.66
CA HIS A 139 -10.43 -4.65 12.61
C HIS A 139 -11.91 -5.00 12.45
N SER A 140 -12.78 -3.98 12.42
CA SER A 140 -14.25 -4.15 12.43
C SER A 140 -14.82 -5.00 11.29
N ARG A 141 -14.11 -5.13 10.15
CA ARG A 141 -14.50 -5.95 9.01
C ARG A 141 -13.65 -7.22 8.87
N ASP A 142 -12.34 -7.10 9.05
CA ASP A 142 -11.37 -8.13 8.66
C ASP A 142 -10.90 -8.99 9.86
N GLY A 143 -11.42 -8.72 11.06
CA GLY A 143 -11.03 -9.43 12.28
C GLY A 143 -9.63 -9.07 12.77
N ALA A 144 -8.93 -10.02 13.38
CA ALA A 144 -7.60 -9.78 13.94
C ALA A 144 -6.55 -9.55 12.85
N LEU A 145 -5.88 -8.40 12.90
CA LEU A 145 -4.78 -8.04 12.00
C LEU A 145 -3.49 -7.81 12.78
N THR A 146 -2.40 -8.43 12.32
CA THR A 146 -1.08 -8.20 12.90
C THR A 146 -0.46 -6.89 12.40
N LEU A 147 0.50 -6.33 13.15
CA LEU A 147 1.31 -5.20 12.71
C LEU A 147 1.99 -5.50 11.36
N LYS A 148 2.55 -6.71 11.20
CA LYS A 148 3.10 -7.20 9.92
C LYS A 148 2.08 -7.10 8.78
N THR A 149 0.86 -7.60 9.00
CA THR A 149 -0.20 -7.58 7.98
C THR A 149 -0.59 -6.15 7.60
N LEU A 150 -0.71 -5.25 8.58
CA LEU A 150 -0.99 -3.83 8.31
C LEU A 150 0.12 -3.19 7.47
N LEU A 151 1.38 -3.42 7.83
CA LEU A 151 2.53 -2.91 7.07
C LEU A 151 2.56 -3.48 5.64
N GLN A 152 2.32 -4.77 5.46
CA GLN A 152 2.26 -5.39 4.13
C GLN A 152 1.15 -4.78 3.26
N ARG A 153 -0.04 -4.59 3.82
CA ARG A 153 -1.19 -4.00 3.11
C ARG A 153 -0.88 -2.58 2.65
N ILE A 154 -0.38 -1.72 3.53
CA ILE A 154 -0.10 -0.32 3.17
C ILE A 154 1.12 -0.20 2.24
N THR A 155 2.10 -1.10 2.34
CA THR A 155 3.22 -1.17 1.40
C THR A 155 2.72 -1.48 -0.01
N GLY A 156 1.82 -2.44 -0.17
CA GLY A 156 1.23 -2.83 -1.45
C GLY A 156 0.19 -1.85 -2.00
N HIS A 157 -0.30 -0.90 -1.20
CA HIS A 157 -1.40 -0.01 -1.57
C HIS A 157 -1.03 0.93 -2.72
N ILE A 158 0.11 1.61 -2.64
CA ILE A 158 0.59 2.50 -3.71
C ILE A 158 0.85 1.73 -5.02
N PRO A 159 1.64 0.64 -5.07
CA PRO A 159 1.84 -0.13 -6.30
C PRO A 159 0.52 -0.64 -6.92
N HIS A 160 -0.45 -1.02 -6.09
CA HIS A 160 -1.77 -1.41 -6.57
C HIS A 160 -2.47 -0.28 -7.32
N HIS A 161 -2.43 0.95 -6.79
CA HIS A 161 -3.11 2.10 -7.38
C HIS A 161 -2.35 2.76 -8.54
N ILE A 162 -1.03 2.64 -8.62
CA ILE A 162 -0.23 3.15 -9.75
C ILE A 162 -0.74 2.57 -11.08
N ARG A 163 -1.14 1.30 -11.12
CA ARG A 163 -1.69 0.67 -12.33
C ARG A 163 -2.89 1.43 -12.89
N PHE A 164 -3.76 1.94 -12.03
CA PHE A 164 -4.90 2.76 -12.45
C PHE A 164 -4.50 4.17 -12.92
N ILE A 165 -3.41 4.72 -12.40
CA ILE A 165 -2.83 5.98 -12.89
C ILE A 165 -2.25 5.77 -14.30
N GLU A 166 -1.50 4.69 -14.50
CA GLU A 166 -0.91 4.33 -15.80
C GLU A 166 -1.99 4.06 -16.87
N GLU A 167 -3.10 3.40 -16.50
CA GLU A 167 -4.25 3.23 -17.40
C GLU A 167 -4.80 4.59 -17.87
N LYS A 168 -4.94 5.56 -16.96
CA LYS A 168 -5.42 6.91 -17.29
C LYS A 168 -4.43 7.67 -18.15
N ARG A 169 -3.13 7.56 -17.87
CA ARG A 169 -2.08 8.16 -18.70
C ARG A 169 -2.16 7.65 -20.14
N ARG A 170 -2.29 6.34 -20.32
CA ARG A 170 -2.48 5.75 -21.65
C ARG A 170 -3.74 6.27 -22.36
N ALA A 171 -4.86 6.35 -21.62
CA ALA A 171 -6.12 6.86 -22.17
C ALA A 171 -6.08 8.36 -22.52
N LEU A 172 -5.16 9.12 -21.90
CA LEU A 172 -4.89 10.54 -22.20
C LEU A 172 -3.75 10.73 -23.21
N SER A 173 -3.13 9.66 -23.69
CA SER A 173 -1.96 9.67 -24.60
C SER A 173 -0.76 10.46 -24.05
N ILE A 174 -0.45 10.31 -22.74
CA ILE A 174 0.67 10.96 -22.04
C ILE A 174 1.52 9.98 -21.25
#